data_6933775f660cc2d5b8d71b97b18fe208
#
_entry.id   6933775f660cc2d5b8d71b97b18fe208
#
_cell.length_a   1.000
_cell.length_b   1.000
_cell.length_c   1.000
_cell.angle_alpha   90.00
_cell.angle_beta   90.00
_cell.angle_gamma   90.00
#
_symmetry.space_group_name_H-M   'P 1'
#
loop_
_entity.id
_entity.type
_entity.pdbx_description
1 polymer ?
#
loop_
_entity_poly.entity_id
_entity_poly.type
_entity_poly.pdbx_seq_one_letter_code
_entity_poly.pdbx_strand_id
1 'polypeptide(L)'
;MRRSRRRFWDGDEGALWTLHETLETLTKLMAPMVPFITERVWQDLFVTTNPHGPESVHLASWPVVDDSLIDESLSESMDLARRLVELGRGARAEAKAKIRQPLSRALISGAALAKLDEDLQAEIRSEMSVLALDSCTAAGDRGAEGALGR
;
A
#
# COMPACT_ATOMS: atom_id res chain seq x y z
N MET A 1 4.71 -2.60 4.44
CA MET A 1 5.63 -3.70 4.80
C MET A 1 5.10 -5.10 4.49
N ARG A 2 3.90 -5.51 4.91
CA ARG A 2 3.43 -6.89 4.67
C ARG A 2 3.33 -7.25 3.18
N ARG A 3 2.87 -6.32 2.35
CA ARG A 3 2.78 -6.47 0.89
C ARG A 3 4.13 -6.48 0.21
N SER A 4 5.00 -5.57 0.59
CA SER A 4 6.33 -5.42 0.00
C SER A 4 7.33 -6.50 0.44
N ARG A 5 6.93 -7.41 1.38
CA ARG A 5 7.83 -8.44 1.89
C ARG A 5 8.47 -9.27 0.78
N ARG A 6 7.69 -9.68 -0.22
CA ARG A 6 8.22 -10.48 -1.33
C ARG A 6 9.23 -9.69 -2.14
N ARG A 7 8.92 -8.43 -2.47
CA ARG A 7 9.82 -7.52 -3.20
C ARG A 7 11.16 -7.34 -2.48
N PHE A 8 11.13 -7.26 -1.13
CA PHE A 8 12.36 -7.18 -0.34
C PHE A 8 13.20 -8.47 -0.41
N TRP A 9 12.55 -9.64 -0.41
CA TRP A 9 13.23 -10.92 -0.57
C TRP A 9 13.81 -11.10 -1.97
N ASP A 10 13.13 -10.62 -2.98
CA ASP A 10 13.55 -10.67 -4.37
C ASP A 10 14.63 -9.61 -4.68
N GLY A 11 15.02 -8.78 -3.70
CA GLY A 11 16.06 -7.76 -3.85
C GLY A 11 15.63 -6.54 -4.69
N ASP A 12 14.35 -6.23 -4.74
CA ASP A 12 13.83 -5.08 -5.48
C ASP A 12 14.38 -3.76 -4.90
N GLU A 13 15.32 -3.16 -5.62
CA GLU A 13 16.01 -1.93 -5.20
C GLU A 13 15.04 -0.77 -4.99
N GLY A 14 14.01 -0.62 -5.83
CA GLY A 14 13.02 0.45 -5.67
C GLY A 14 12.21 0.30 -4.39
N ALA A 15 11.83 -0.94 -4.02
CA ALA A 15 11.14 -1.19 -2.76
C ALA A 15 12.05 -0.93 -1.54
N LEU A 16 13.31 -1.34 -1.61
CA LEU A 16 14.30 -1.11 -0.55
C LEU A 16 14.59 0.39 -0.38
N TRP A 17 14.78 1.10 -1.49
CA TRP A 17 15.01 2.54 -1.48
C TRP A 17 13.83 3.31 -0.87
N THR A 18 12.61 3.00 -1.29
CA THR A 18 11.40 3.61 -0.73
C THR A 18 11.27 3.35 0.78
N LEU A 19 11.63 2.14 1.23
CA LEU A 19 11.63 1.82 2.66
C LEU A 19 12.69 2.63 3.42
N HIS A 20 13.90 2.72 2.87
CA HIS A 20 15.00 3.49 3.46
C HIS A 20 14.62 4.96 3.64
N GLU A 21 14.14 5.61 2.58
CA GLU A 21 13.73 7.02 2.60
C GLU A 21 12.55 7.27 3.57
N THR A 22 11.57 6.37 3.56
CA THR A 22 10.44 6.45 4.50
C THR A 22 10.91 6.33 5.96
N LEU A 23 11.83 5.41 6.25
CA LEU A 23 12.38 5.24 7.59
C LEU A 23 13.23 6.43 8.02
N GLU A 24 14.05 6.97 7.12
CA GLU A 24 14.87 8.16 7.38
C GLU A 24 13.99 9.35 7.75
N THR A 25 13.00 9.65 6.91
CA THR A 25 12.07 10.75 7.14
C THR A 25 11.29 10.56 8.44
N LEU A 26 10.75 9.37 8.67
CA LEU A 26 10.01 9.07 9.89
C LEU A 26 10.89 9.21 11.16
N THR A 27 12.15 8.74 11.09
CA THR A 27 13.09 8.82 12.19
C THR A 27 13.40 10.28 12.55
N LYS A 28 13.60 11.14 11.54
CA LYS A 28 13.77 12.59 11.74
C LYS A 28 12.54 13.25 12.37
N LEU A 29 11.35 12.95 11.87
CA LEU A 29 10.09 13.51 12.38
C LEU A 29 9.80 13.09 13.82
N MET A 30 10.16 11.87 14.20
CA MET A 30 9.90 11.34 15.53
C MET A 30 11.00 11.66 16.56
N ALA A 31 12.16 12.13 16.11
CA ALA A 31 13.30 12.40 17.00
C ALA A 31 12.95 13.29 18.21
N PRO A 32 12.16 14.38 18.10
CA PRO A 32 11.79 15.18 19.25
C PRO A 32 10.90 14.48 20.27
N MET A 33 10.13 13.46 19.85
CA MET A 33 9.17 12.76 20.69
C MET A 33 9.76 11.51 21.36
N VAL A 34 10.61 10.79 20.64
CA VAL A 34 11.21 9.51 21.10
C VAL A 34 12.72 9.48 20.82
N PRO A 35 13.50 10.37 21.47
CA PRO A 35 14.89 10.66 21.10
C PRO A 35 15.81 9.44 21.14
N PHE A 36 15.66 8.56 22.12
CA PHE A 36 16.60 7.45 22.29
C PHE A 36 16.42 6.34 21.23
N ILE A 37 15.19 6.02 20.88
CA ILE A 37 14.93 4.98 19.88
C ILE A 37 15.26 5.48 18.48
N THR A 38 14.98 6.75 18.18
CA THR A 38 15.29 7.34 16.88
C THR A 38 16.79 7.49 16.69
N GLU A 39 17.53 7.84 17.73
CA GLU A 39 19.00 7.86 17.71
C GLU A 39 19.55 6.45 17.45
N ARG A 40 19.01 5.43 18.11
CA ARG A 40 19.45 4.05 17.89
C ARG A 40 19.21 3.61 16.45
N VAL A 41 18.03 3.90 15.90
CA VAL A 41 17.71 3.59 14.49
C VAL A 41 18.65 4.35 13.55
N TRP A 42 18.95 5.62 13.86
CA TRP A 42 19.85 6.44 13.06
C TRP A 42 21.24 5.85 12.99
N GLN A 43 21.81 5.47 14.14
CA GLN A 43 23.13 4.87 14.22
C GLN A 43 23.21 3.53 13.46
N ASP A 44 22.18 2.68 13.60
CA ASP A 44 22.19 1.34 13.00
C ASP A 44 21.97 1.36 11.48
N LEU A 45 21.18 2.31 10.94
CA LEU A 45 20.78 2.30 9.54
C LEU A 45 21.41 3.40 8.68
N PHE A 46 21.63 4.61 9.22
CA PHE A 46 21.97 5.76 8.40
C PHE A 46 23.42 6.18 8.53
N VAL A 47 23.99 6.16 9.71
CA VAL A 47 25.42 6.49 9.91
C VAL A 47 26.31 5.45 9.21
N THR A 48 25.95 4.18 9.27
CA THR A 48 26.71 3.09 8.62
C THR A 48 26.65 3.14 7.10
N THR A 49 25.54 3.62 6.53
CA THR A 49 25.31 3.69 5.07
C THR A 49 25.78 5.02 4.47
N ASN A 50 25.82 6.10 5.26
CA ASN A 50 26.28 7.43 4.84
C ASN A 50 27.29 8.02 5.84
N PRO A 51 28.57 7.64 5.76
CA PRO A 51 29.59 8.10 6.69
C PRO A 51 29.87 9.63 6.65
N HIS A 52 29.41 10.31 5.62
CA HIS A 52 29.55 11.76 5.45
C HIS A 52 28.29 12.54 5.88
N GLY A 53 27.26 11.84 6.31
CA GLY A 53 26.03 12.43 6.83
C GLY A 53 26.16 12.86 8.30
N PRO A 54 25.06 13.37 8.88
CA PRO A 54 25.00 13.72 10.30
C PRO A 54 25.26 12.51 11.19
N GLU A 55 26.15 12.64 12.17
CA GLU A 55 26.49 11.57 13.12
C GLU A 55 25.35 11.24 14.11
N SER A 56 24.34 12.10 14.21
CA SER A 56 23.17 11.92 15.06
C SER A 56 21.92 12.44 14.36
N VAL A 57 20.76 11.79 14.59
CA VAL A 57 19.48 12.26 14.08
C VAL A 57 19.13 13.66 14.60
N HIS A 58 19.63 14.02 15.79
CA HIS A 58 19.40 15.33 16.41
C HIS A 58 20.21 16.46 15.76
N LEU A 59 21.20 16.13 14.96
CA LEU A 59 22.00 17.07 14.15
C LEU A 59 21.52 17.09 12.68
N ALA A 60 20.62 16.20 12.31
CA ALA A 60 20.06 16.16 10.97
C ALA A 60 19.06 17.30 10.74
N SER A 61 19.03 17.82 9.51
CA SER A 61 18.04 18.81 9.11
C SER A 61 16.63 18.24 9.11
N TRP A 62 15.65 19.07 9.43
CA TRP A 62 14.24 18.72 9.34
C TRP A 62 13.87 18.36 7.90
N PRO A 63 13.06 17.32 7.68
CA PRO A 63 12.65 16.93 6.33
C PRO A 63 11.90 18.07 5.62
N VAL A 64 12.26 18.30 4.38
CA VAL A 64 11.57 19.27 3.51
C VAL A 64 10.77 18.49 2.49
N VAL A 65 9.55 18.95 2.25
CA VAL A 65 8.66 18.35 1.22
C VAL A 65 9.19 18.73 -0.15
N ASP A 66 9.29 17.74 -1.04
CA ASP A 66 9.53 17.96 -2.46
C ASP A 66 8.19 17.81 -3.20
N ASP A 67 7.57 18.95 -3.49
CA ASP A 67 6.26 19.00 -4.17
C ASP A 67 6.31 18.37 -5.57
N SER A 68 7.48 18.28 -6.19
CA SER A 68 7.64 17.67 -7.52
C SER A 68 7.43 16.15 -7.51
N LEU A 69 7.55 15.51 -6.36
CA LEU A 69 7.34 14.07 -6.18
C LEU A 69 5.88 13.72 -5.83
N ILE A 70 5.03 14.72 -5.62
CA ILE A 70 3.63 14.50 -5.27
C ILE A 70 2.81 14.30 -6.55
N ASP A 71 2.32 13.09 -6.75
CA ASP A 71 1.35 12.76 -7.80
C ASP A 71 -0.05 12.61 -7.19
N GLU A 72 -0.85 13.68 -7.34
CA GLU A 72 -2.22 13.72 -6.82
C GLU A 72 -3.10 12.67 -7.52
N SER A 73 -2.93 12.45 -8.82
CA SER A 73 -3.70 11.46 -9.58
C SER A 73 -3.45 10.04 -9.09
N LEU A 74 -2.17 9.71 -8.84
CA LEU A 74 -1.80 8.43 -8.25
C LEU A 74 -2.36 8.29 -6.82
N SER A 75 -2.32 9.36 -6.03
CA SER A 75 -2.85 9.38 -4.66
C SER A 75 -4.35 9.10 -4.63
N GLU A 76 -5.12 9.74 -5.50
CA GLU A 76 -6.57 9.51 -5.65
C GLU A 76 -6.87 8.07 -6.10
N SER A 77 -6.10 7.54 -7.05
CA SER A 77 -6.24 6.17 -7.53
C SER A 77 -5.91 5.15 -6.44
N MET A 78 -4.88 5.42 -5.63
CA MET A 78 -4.53 4.59 -4.47
C MET A 78 -5.60 4.62 -3.38
N ASP A 79 -6.20 5.77 -3.11
CA ASP A 79 -7.28 5.87 -2.13
C ASP A 79 -8.54 5.13 -2.62
N LEU A 80 -8.85 5.21 -3.90
CA LEU A 80 -9.90 4.41 -4.51
C LEU A 80 -9.61 2.91 -4.38
N ALA A 81 -8.38 2.48 -4.67
CA ALA A 81 -7.96 1.09 -4.55
C ALA A 81 -8.08 0.57 -3.10
N ARG A 82 -7.64 1.36 -2.12
CA ARG A 82 -7.78 1.02 -0.68
C ARG A 82 -9.23 0.85 -0.29
N ARG A 83 -10.10 1.79 -0.71
CA ARG A 83 -11.53 1.75 -0.43
C ARG A 83 -12.20 0.52 -1.04
N LEU A 84 -11.85 0.16 -2.28
CA LEU A 84 -12.37 -1.05 -2.93
C LEU A 84 -11.95 -2.33 -2.19
N VAL A 85 -10.70 -2.41 -1.76
CA VAL A 85 -10.21 -3.55 -0.96
C VAL A 85 -10.94 -3.64 0.38
N GLU A 86 -11.19 -2.52 1.05
CA GLU A 86 -11.93 -2.47 2.31
C GLU A 86 -13.38 -2.93 2.14
N LEU A 87 -14.07 -2.43 1.12
CA LEU A 87 -15.44 -2.87 0.77
C LEU A 87 -15.47 -4.36 0.43
N GLY A 88 -14.51 -4.86 -0.36
CA GLY A 88 -14.42 -6.27 -0.68
C GLY A 88 -14.18 -7.16 0.54
N ARG A 89 -13.39 -6.70 1.50
CA ARG A 89 -13.21 -7.39 2.80
C ARG A 89 -14.48 -7.38 3.64
N GLY A 90 -15.22 -6.27 3.63
CA GLY A 90 -16.53 -6.16 4.28
C GLY A 90 -17.53 -7.16 3.70
N ALA A 91 -17.68 -7.19 2.37
CA ALA A 91 -18.55 -8.14 1.68
C ALA A 91 -18.20 -9.61 1.97
N ARG A 92 -16.88 -9.93 2.04
CA ARG A 92 -16.44 -11.27 2.44
C ARG A 92 -16.83 -11.61 3.89
N ALA A 93 -16.72 -10.65 4.80
CA ALA A 93 -17.08 -10.84 6.20
C ALA A 93 -18.58 -11.10 6.34
N GLU A 94 -19.42 -10.36 5.64
CA GLU A 94 -20.89 -10.56 5.59
C GLU A 94 -21.25 -11.93 5.04
N ALA A 95 -20.59 -12.36 3.95
CA ALA A 95 -20.75 -13.68 3.36
C ALA A 95 -20.08 -14.82 4.15
N LYS A 96 -19.44 -14.52 5.30
CA LYS A 96 -18.66 -15.47 6.10
C LYS A 96 -17.58 -16.21 5.31
N ALA A 97 -17.12 -15.64 4.21
CA ALA A 97 -16.05 -16.19 3.39
C ALA A 97 -14.68 -15.92 4.02
N LYS A 98 -13.81 -16.92 4.03
CA LYS A 98 -12.44 -16.75 4.58
C LYS A 98 -11.64 -15.78 3.72
N ILE A 99 -10.86 -14.88 4.33
CA ILE A 99 -10.07 -13.84 3.63
C ILE A 99 -9.13 -14.45 2.59
N ARG A 100 -8.54 -15.61 2.85
CA ARG A 100 -7.59 -16.29 1.95
C ARG A 100 -8.24 -17.27 0.99
N GLN A 101 -9.56 -17.44 1.02
CA GLN A 101 -10.25 -18.30 0.08
C GLN A 101 -10.28 -17.61 -1.29
N PRO A 102 -9.69 -18.19 -2.35
CA PRO A 102 -9.75 -17.59 -3.67
C PRO A 102 -11.19 -17.57 -4.18
N LEU A 103 -11.60 -16.46 -4.76
CA LEU A 103 -12.87 -16.32 -5.46
C LEU A 103 -12.59 -16.13 -6.95
N SER A 104 -13.51 -16.60 -7.78
CA SER A 104 -13.35 -16.52 -9.24
C SER A 104 -13.32 -15.07 -9.74
N ARG A 105 -14.17 -14.21 -9.18
CA ARG A 105 -14.28 -12.81 -9.62
C ARG A 105 -14.82 -11.90 -8.54
N ALA A 106 -14.52 -10.60 -8.66
CA ALA A 106 -15.19 -9.54 -7.95
C ALA A 106 -15.80 -8.55 -8.95
N LEU A 107 -17.02 -8.12 -8.68
CA LEU A 107 -17.72 -7.13 -9.48
C LEU A 107 -17.48 -5.73 -8.89
N ILE A 108 -17.00 -4.82 -9.70
CA ILE A 108 -16.70 -3.43 -9.34
C ILE A 108 -17.43 -2.50 -10.30
N SER A 109 -17.82 -1.32 -9.84
CA SER A 109 -18.38 -0.28 -10.72
C SER A 109 -17.45 0.00 -11.90
N GLY A 110 -17.97 0.00 -13.13
CA GLY A 110 -17.18 0.29 -14.32
C GLY A 110 -16.49 1.64 -14.28
N ALA A 111 -17.13 2.64 -13.67
CA ALA A 111 -16.54 3.98 -13.47
C ALA A 111 -15.35 3.95 -12.49
N ALA A 112 -15.37 3.07 -11.49
CA ALA A 112 -14.24 2.91 -10.58
C ALA A 112 -13.10 2.13 -11.25
N LEU A 113 -13.44 1.08 -12.00
CA LEU A 113 -12.45 0.26 -12.71
C LEU A 113 -11.68 1.05 -13.76
N ALA A 114 -12.36 1.96 -14.47
CA ALA A 114 -11.76 2.82 -15.50
C ALA A 114 -10.73 3.84 -14.96
N LYS A 115 -10.76 4.13 -13.65
CA LYS A 115 -9.81 5.03 -12.99
C LYS A 115 -8.55 4.32 -12.48
N LEU A 116 -8.51 3.01 -12.56
CA LEU A 116 -7.42 2.19 -12.05
C LEU A 116 -6.57 1.68 -13.21
N ASP A 117 -5.27 1.88 -13.12
CA ASP A 117 -4.32 1.25 -14.01
C ASP A 117 -4.23 -0.26 -13.77
N GLU A 118 -3.54 -0.97 -14.63
CA GLU A 118 -3.44 -2.42 -14.57
C GLU A 118 -2.67 -2.89 -13.32
N ASP A 119 -1.68 -2.13 -12.87
CA ASP A 119 -0.88 -2.44 -11.68
C ASP A 119 -1.74 -2.36 -10.42
N LEU A 120 -2.55 -1.30 -10.27
CA LEU A 120 -3.48 -1.17 -9.15
C LEU A 120 -4.59 -2.22 -9.19
N GLN A 121 -5.08 -2.58 -10.38
CA GLN A 121 -6.03 -3.67 -10.53
C GLN A 121 -5.42 -5.01 -10.11
N ALA A 122 -4.17 -5.28 -10.48
CA ALA A 122 -3.45 -6.48 -10.07
C ALA A 122 -3.28 -6.53 -8.54
N GLU A 123 -2.97 -5.39 -7.92
CA GLU A 123 -2.83 -5.27 -6.48
C GLU A 123 -4.18 -5.52 -5.76
N ILE A 124 -5.28 -4.97 -6.28
CA ILE A 124 -6.63 -5.22 -5.74
C ILE A 124 -6.98 -6.70 -5.84
N ARG A 125 -6.70 -7.35 -6.99
CA ARG A 125 -6.92 -8.80 -7.15
C ARG A 125 -6.18 -9.60 -6.09
N SER A 126 -4.92 -9.27 -5.88
CA SER A 126 -4.06 -9.93 -4.89
C SER A 126 -4.59 -9.76 -3.46
N GLU A 127 -4.96 -8.54 -3.08
CA GLU A 127 -5.45 -8.24 -1.73
C GLU A 127 -6.83 -8.82 -1.44
N MET A 128 -7.67 -8.89 -2.44
CA MET A 128 -8.99 -9.48 -2.33
C MET A 128 -8.97 -10.99 -2.55
N SER A 129 -7.83 -11.58 -2.92
CA SER A 129 -7.73 -13.00 -3.30
C SER A 129 -8.77 -13.38 -4.34
N VAL A 130 -8.88 -12.61 -5.43
CA VAL A 130 -9.79 -12.86 -6.56
C VAL A 130 -8.98 -13.07 -7.84
N LEU A 131 -9.49 -13.88 -8.76
CA LEU A 131 -8.82 -14.17 -10.02
C LEU A 131 -9.06 -13.07 -11.06
N ALA A 132 -10.27 -12.49 -11.08
CA ALA A 132 -10.65 -11.44 -12.02
C ALA A 132 -11.39 -10.29 -11.33
N LEU A 133 -11.27 -9.08 -11.92
CA LEU A 133 -12.11 -7.93 -11.63
C LEU A 133 -12.97 -7.66 -12.86
N ASP A 134 -14.27 -7.70 -12.70
CA ASP A 134 -15.23 -7.41 -13.76
C ASP A 134 -16.02 -6.14 -13.45
N SER A 135 -16.39 -5.42 -14.49
CA SER A 135 -17.24 -4.25 -14.34
C SER A 135 -18.71 -4.64 -14.19
N CYS A 136 -19.39 -4.04 -13.21
CA CYS A 136 -20.85 -4.08 -13.17
C CYS A 136 -21.41 -2.70 -13.56
N THR A 137 -22.43 -2.71 -14.38
CA THR A 137 -23.26 -1.53 -14.64
C THR A 137 -24.29 -1.42 -13.52
N ALA A 138 -24.29 -0.31 -12.79
CA ALA A 138 -25.08 -0.09 -11.57
C ALA A 138 -26.62 -0.25 -11.70
N ALA A 139 -27.14 -0.62 -12.84
CA ALA A 139 -28.57 -0.58 -13.14
C ALA A 139 -29.31 -1.91 -13.13
N GLY A 140 -28.69 -3.05 -12.87
CA GLY A 140 -29.43 -4.30 -13.09
C GLY A 140 -29.05 -5.57 -12.33
N ASP A 141 -27.91 -5.63 -11.67
CA ASP A 141 -27.43 -6.90 -11.12
C ASP A 141 -27.72 -7.06 -9.62
N ARG A 142 -28.99 -7.01 -9.26
CA ARG A 142 -29.50 -7.58 -8.00
C ARG A 142 -29.56 -9.12 -8.04
N GLY A 143 -28.93 -9.71 -9.05
CA GLY A 143 -28.90 -11.16 -9.30
C GLY A 143 -27.65 -11.86 -8.76
N ALA A 144 -26.76 -11.20 -8.03
CA ALA A 144 -25.52 -11.80 -7.53
C ALA A 144 -25.68 -12.66 -6.25
N GLU A 145 -26.89 -12.93 -5.80
CA GLU A 145 -27.15 -13.81 -4.65
C GLU A 145 -26.95 -15.30 -4.92
N GLY A 146 -26.55 -15.69 -6.12
CA GLY A 146 -26.51 -17.09 -6.53
C GLY A 146 -25.17 -17.69 -6.93
N ALA A 147 -24.06 -16.97 -6.93
CA ALA A 147 -22.79 -17.45 -7.49
C ALA A 147 -21.71 -17.81 -6.44
N LEU A 148 -22.08 -18.24 -5.26
CA LEU A 148 -21.22 -19.09 -4.43
C LEU A 148 -21.37 -20.53 -4.92
N GLY A 149 -20.87 -20.78 -6.14
CA GLY A 149 -20.77 -22.12 -6.71
C GLY A 149 -19.86 -22.98 -5.84
N ARG A 150 -20.36 -24.15 -5.50
CA ARG A 150 -19.71 -25.26 -4.79
C ARG A 150 -18.45 -25.74 -5.50
#